data_11dee7d7307e90e143a5fbd68739963c
#
_entry.id   11dee7d7307e90e143a5fbd68739963c
#
_cell.length_a   1.000
_cell.length_b   1.000
_cell.length_c   1.000
_cell.angle_alpha   90.00
_cell.angle_beta   90.00
_cell.angle_gamma   90.00
#
_symmetry.space_group_name_H-M   'P 1'
#
loop_
_entity.id
_entity.type
_entity.pdbx_description
1 polymer ?
#
loop_
_entity_poly.entity_id
_entity_poly.type
_entity_poly.pdbx_seq_one_letter_code
_entity_poly.pdbx_strand_id
1 'polypeptide(L)'
;MAKRPDGKPYAGYWEFPGGKLETNESMVSALCRELKEELGVTISLNPNDFAELSILEHDYPHAYVRLHVCLVKQWKGDPAGLEGQELAWQSVFDSRLAVDPVLPAAWLMIESLQNYLQQK
;
A
#
# COMPACT_ATOMS: atom_id res chain seq x y z
N MET A 1 -6.67 -1.35 -3.28
CA MET A 1 -5.57 -2.23 -3.71
C MET A 1 -5.35 -2.09 -5.20
N ALA A 2 -4.17 -2.40 -5.66
CA ALA A 2 -3.78 -2.31 -7.06
C ALA A 2 -3.30 -3.66 -7.59
N LYS A 3 -3.63 -3.96 -8.84
CA LYS A 3 -3.23 -5.22 -9.49
C LYS A 3 -1.87 -5.06 -10.17
N ARG A 4 -0.95 -5.96 -9.89
CA ARG A 4 0.39 -5.92 -10.50
C ARG A 4 0.31 -6.19 -12.00
N PRO A 5 0.99 -5.37 -12.82
CA PRO A 5 0.90 -5.50 -14.28
C PRO A 5 1.65 -6.73 -14.79
N ASP A 6 1.34 -7.09 -16.05
CA ASP A 6 2.04 -8.15 -16.75
C ASP A 6 3.54 -7.82 -16.88
N GLY A 7 4.38 -8.85 -16.90
CA GLY A 7 5.82 -8.69 -17.05
C GLY A 7 6.58 -8.46 -15.75
N LYS A 8 5.89 -8.30 -14.63
CA LYS A 8 6.52 -8.20 -13.30
C LYS A 8 6.33 -9.48 -12.51
N PRO A 9 7.21 -9.76 -11.53
CA PRO A 9 6.97 -10.87 -10.61
C PRO A 9 5.59 -10.77 -9.97
N TYR A 10 4.90 -11.89 -9.82
CA TYR A 10 3.53 -11.93 -9.29
C TYR A 10 2.53 -11.11 -10.11
N ALA A 11 2.68 -11.08 -11.44
CA ALA A 11 1.70 -10.43 -12.31
C ALA A 11 0.29 -10.94 -12.01
N GLY A 12 -0.68 -10.02 -11.94
CA GLY A 12 -2.06 -10.37 -11.64
C GLY A 12 -2.40 -10.43 -10.15
N TYR A 13 -1.39 -10.42 -9.26
CA TYR A 13 -1.62 -10.34 -7.82
C TYR A 13 -1.96 -8.91 -7.40
N TRP A 14 -2.75 -8.79 -6.35
CA TRP A 14 -3.16 -7.50 -5.81
C TRP A 14 -2.30 -7.11 -4.61
N GLU A 15 -1.99 -5.83 -4.51
CA GLU A 15 -1.14 -5.27 -3.46
C GLU A 15 -1.63 -3.89 -3.04
N PHE A 16 -1.14 -3.39 -1.91
CA PHE A 16 -1.33 -2.00 -1.57
C PHE A 16 -0.37 -1.11 -2.35
N PRO A 17 -0.80 0.11 -2.70
CA PRO A 17 0.07 1.03 -3.42
C PRO A 17 1.26 1.47 -2.57
N GLY A 18 2.37 1.74 -3.24
CA GLY A 18 3.61 2.17 -2.62
C GLY A 18 4.77 1.88 -3.54
N GLY A 19 5.96 2.19 -3.09
CA GLY A 19 7.14 1.99 -3.91
C GLY A 19 8.42 2.01 -3.10
N LYS A 20 9.53 2.00 -3.82
CA LYS A 20 10.87 1.94 -3.24
C LYS A 20 11.38 3.32 -2.86
N LEU A 21 12.16 3.38 -1.78
CA LEU A 21 12.91 4.59 -1.43
C LEU A 21 13.99 4.84 -2.48
N GLU A 22 14.10 6.08 -2.93
CA GLU A 22 15.22 6.52 -3.75
C GLU A 22 16.34 7.03 -2.84
N THR A 23 17.55 7.14 -3.41
CA THR A 23 18.72 7.62 -2.67
C THR A 23 18.45 8.99 -2.05
N ASN A 24 18.78 9.15 -0.76
CA ASN A 24 18.58 10.37 0.01
C ASN A 24 17.12 10.79 0.21
N GLU A 25 16.20 9.88 -0.01
CA GLU A 25 14.78 10.13 0.19
C GLU A 25 14.31 9.58 1.53
N SER A 26 13.52 10.37 2.28
CA SER A 26 12.88 9.85 3.50
C SER A 26 11.72 8.92 3.13
N MET A 27 11.31 8.07 4.07
CA MET A 27 10.17 7.17 3.88
C MET A 27 8.89 7.96 3.56
N VAL A 28 8.65 9.06 4.28
CA VAL A 28 7.47 9.89 4.07
C VAL A 28 7.50 10.57 2.71
N SER A 29 8.65 11.11 2.29
CA SER A 29 8.79 11.72 0.96
C SER A 29 8.57 10.70 -0.15
N ALA A 30 9.09 9.48 0.03
CA ALA A 30 8.88 8.40 -0.93
C ALA A 30 7.40 8.05 -1.05
N LEU A 31 6.71 7.94 0.08
CA LEU A 31 5.28 7.64 0.07
C LEU A 31 4.47 8.72 -0.65
N CYS A 32 4.73 9.99 -0.35
CA CYS A 32 4.07 11.11 -1.03
C CYS A 32 4.30 11.07 -2.54
N ARG A 33 5.53 10.86 -2.95
CA ARG A 33 5.91 10.79 -4.37
C ARG A 33 5.23 9.61 -5.07
N GLU A 34 5.33 8.42 -4.49
CA GLU A 34 4.77 7.20 -5.10
C GLU A 34 3.26 7.27 -5.25
N LEU A 35 2.55 7.74 -4.22
CA LEU A 35 1.10 7.82 -4.29
C LEU A 35 0.65 8.88 -5.30
N LYS A 36 1.40 9.94 -5.47
CA LYS A 36 1.11 10.94 -6.50
C LYS A 36 1.36 10.38 -7.90
N GLU A 37 2.46 9.69 -8.09
CA GLU A 37 2.81 9.08 -9.39
C GLU A 37 1.85 7.97 -9.78
N GLU A 38 1.54 7.08 -8.84
CA GLU A 38 0.73 5.88 -9.11
C GLU A 38 -0.76 6.17 -9.14
N LEU A 39 -1.25 7.04 -8.25
CA LEU A 39 -2.68 7.23 -8.03
C LEU A 39 -3.17 8.66 -8.27
N GLY A 40 -2.28 9.63 -8.38
CA GLY A 40 -2.65 11.02 -8.56
C GLY A 40 -3.20 11.70 -7.32
N VAL A 41 -2.91 11.19 -6.12
CA VAL A 41 -3.41 11.76 -4.87
C VAL A 41 -2.31 12.46 -4.10
N THR A 42 -2.69 13.52 -3.38
CA THR A 42 -1.80 14.24 -2.45
C THR A 42 -2.28 13.95 -1.03
N ILE A 43 -1.43 13.27 -0.25
CA ILE A 43 -1.81 12.83 1.09
C ILE A 43 -1.58 13.92 2.14
N SER A 44 -2.40 13.89 3.19
CA SER A 44 -2.22 14.76 4.36
C SER A 44 -1.22 14.12 5.32
N LEU A 45 -0.23 14.90 5.73
CA LEU A 45 0.79 14.47 6.71
C LEU A 45 0.51 15.00 8.11
N ASN A 46 -0.65 15.61 8.34
CA ASN A 46 -1.04 16.02 9.68
C ASN A 46 -1.06 14.81 10.62
N PRO A 47 -0.60 14.95 11.88
CA PRO A 47 -0.53 13.82 12.81
C PRO A 47 -1.87 13.10 13.03
N ASN A 48 -3.00 13.79 12.84
CA ASN A 48 -4.32 13.18 12.98
C ASN A 48 -4.74 12.41 11.74
N ASP A 49 -4.07 12.63 10.60
CA ASP A 49 -4.44 12.08 9.30
C ASP A 49 -3.45 11.02 8.79
N PHE A 50 -2.35 10.84 9.49
CA PHE A 50 -1.27 9.95 9.07
C PHE A 50 -0.72 9.20 10.28
N ALA A 51 -0.52 7.90 10.13
CA ALA A 51 0.11 7.08 11.16
C ALA A 51 1.01 6.01 10.54
N GLU A 52 2.16 5.79 11.15
CA GLU A 52 3.02 4.67 10.82
C GLU A 52 2.57 3.48 11.68
N LEU A 53 2.16 2.38 11.05
CA LEU A 53 1.58 1.24 11.76
C LEU A 53 2.62 0.20 12.16
N SER A 54 3.49 -0.17 11.23
CA SER A 54 4.45 -1.26 11.47
C SER A 54 5.51 -1.28 10.39
N ILE A 55 6.57 -2.05 10.66
CA ILE A 55 7.58 -2.40 9.67
C ILE A 55 7.48 -3.92 9.49
N LEU A 56 7.25 -4.36 8.26
CA LEU A 56 7.11 -5.78 7.92
C LEU A 56 8.27 -6.21 7.03
N GLU A 57 8.72 -7.44 7.20
CA GLU A 57 9.74 -8.03 6.35
C GLU A 57 9.19 -9.30 5.72
N HIS A 58 9.47 -9.51 4.44
CA HIS A 58 9.04 -10.69 3.73
C HIS A 58 10.07 -11.09 2.68
N ASP A 59 10.36 -12.39 2.63
CA ASP A 59 11.33 -12.96 1.71
C ASP A 59 10.58 -13.60 0.54
N TYR A 60 10.51 -12.88 -0.57
CA TYR A 60 9.95 -13.40 -1.83
C TYR A 60 11.03 -14.15 -2.61
N PRO A 61 10.64 -15.07 -3.51
CA PRO A 61 11.65 -15.74 -4.36
C PRO A 61 12.53 -14.79 -5.16
N HIS A 62 12.02 -13.62 -5.54
CA HIS A 62 12.73 -12.65 -6.36
C HIS A 62 13.40 -11.53 -5.57
N ALA A 63 13.01 -11.31 -4.31
CA ALA A 63 13.51 -10.19 -3.52
C ALA A 63 13.12 -10.30 -2.05
N TYR A 64 14.02 -9.88 -1.18
CA TYR A 64 13.70 -9.60 0.22
C TYR A 64 13.16 -8.18 0.30
N VAL A 65 12.02 -8.00 0.96
CA VAL A 65 11.42 -6.68 1.10
C VAL A 65 11.21 -6.31 2.56
N ARG A 66 11.43 -5.03 2.85
CA ARG A 66 11.14 -4.42 4.14
C ARG A 66 10.15 -3.28 3.90
N LEU A 67 8.96 -3.42 4.47
CA LEU A 67 7.84 -2.53 4.20
C LEU A 67 7.52 -1.67 5.42
N HIS A 68 7.49 -0.35 5.23
CA HIS A 68 6.94 0.58 6.19
C HIS A 68 5.45 0.73 5.88
N VAL A 69 4.61 0.23 6.79
CA VAL A 69 3.16 0.24 6.62
C VAL A 69 2.61 1.50 7.24
N CYS A 70 1.98 2.33 6.41
CA CYS A 70 1.45 3.63 6.84
C CYS A 70 -0.06 3.69 6.60
N LEU A 71 -0.76 4.34 7.52
CA LEU A 71 -2.19 4.64 7.38
C LEU A 71 -2.35 6.10 6.99
N VAL A 72 -3.01 6.33 5.87
CA VAL A 72 -3.35 7.67 5.37
C VAL A 72 -4.85 7.84 5.47
N LYS A 73 -5.31 8.79 6.26
CA LYS A 73 -6.75 9.00 6.51
C LYS A 73 -7.36 10.09 5.63
N GLN A 74 -6.54 11.03 5.15
CA GLN A 74 -7.01 12.15 4.34
C GLN A 74 -6.09 12.39 3.15
N TRP A 75 -6.68 12.65 2.01
CA TRP A 75 -5.94 12.96 0.79
C TRP A 75 -6.79 13.86 -0.10
N LYS A 76 -6.14 14.49 -1.09
CA LYS A 76 -6.81 15.26 -2.15
C LYS A 76 -6.68 14.51 -3.46
N GLY A 77 -7.75 14.53 -4.24
CA GLY A 77 -7.82 13.84 -5.53
C GLY A 77 -8.53 12.50 -5.43
N ASP A 78 -9.03 12.03 -6.56
CA ASP A 78 -9.64 10.70 -6.65
C ASP A 78 -8.59 9.70 -7.10
N PRO A 79 -8.35 8.63 -6.34
CA PRO A 79 -7.38 7.61 -6.74
C PRO A 79 -7.72 7.04 -8.12
N ALA A 80 -6.72 7.00 -8.99
CA ALA A 80 -6.85 6.44 -10.33
C ALA A 80 -5.57 5.67 -10.67
N GLY A 81 -5.69 4.66 -11.50
CA GLY A 81 -4.54 3.86 -11.95
C GLY A 81 -3.75 4.59 -13.01
N LEU A 82 -2.90 5.56 -12.63
CA LEU A 82 -2.17 6.40 -13.57
C LEU A 82 -1.12 5.65 -14.38
N GLU A 83 -0.75 4.45 -13.94
CA GLU A 83 0.20 3.60 -14.66
C GLU A 83 -0.51 2.47 -15.40
N GLY A 84 -1.82 2.59 -15.58
CA GLY A 84 -2.64 1.59 -16.26
C GLY A 84 -3.05 0.42 -15.38
N GLN A 85 -2.71 0.45 -14.10
CA GLN A 85 -3.08 -0.62 -13.17
C GLN A 85 -4.56 -0.54 -12.78
N GLU A 86 -5.15 -1.70 -12.58
CA GLU A 86 -6.51 -1.81 -12.06
C GLU A 86 -6.50 -1.55 -10.56
N LEU A 87 -7.52 -0.84 -10.07
CA LEU A 87 -7.68 -0.52 -8.64
C LEU A 87 -8.97 -1.15 -8.09
N ALA A 88 -8.97 -1.47 -6.80
CA ALA A 88 -10.16 -1.96 -6.11
C ALA A 88 -10.16 -1.51 -4.65
N TRP A 89 -11.33 -1.18 -4.14
CA TRP A 89 -11.54 -0.92 -2.72
C TRP A 89 -11.78 -2.23 -1.99
N GLN A 90 -11.20 -2.35 -0.80
CA GLN A 90 -11.31 -3.56 0.01
C GLN A 90 -11.72 -3.18 1.43
N SER A 91 -12.81 -3.77 1.92
CA SER A 91 -13.19 -3.62 3.32
C SER A 91 -12.16 -4.32 4.22
N VAL A 92 -11.78 -3.65 5.30
CA VAL A 92 -10.72 -4.12 6.20
C VAL A 92 -11.17 -5.35 7.01
N PHE A 93 -12.45 -5.42 7.36
CA PHE A 93 -12.95 -6.44 8.27
C PHE A 93 -13.76 -7.55 7.60
N ASP A 94 -13.84 -7.55 6.28
CA ASP A 94 -14.50 -8.64 5.57
C ASP A 94 -13.68 -9.92 5.69
N SER A 95 -14.36 -11.04 5.95
CA SER A 95 -13.70 -12.33 6.04
C SER A 95 -13.23 -12.85 4.69
N ARG A 96 -13.78 -12.31 3.62
CA ARG A 96 -13.40 -12.65 2.24
C ARG A 96 -12.97 -11.39 1.52
N LEU A 97 -11.79 -11.42 0.90
CA LEU A 97 -11.31 -10.29 0.12
C LEU A 97 -12.07 -10.18 -1.22
N ALA A 98 -12.30 -8.95 -1.65
CA ALA A 98 -12.96 -8.65 -2.92
C ALA A 98 -12.08 -8.97 -4.13
N VAL A 99 -10.77 -9.11 -3.92
CA VAL A 99 -9.78 -9.36 -4.97
C VAL A 99 -8.95 -10.59 -4.66
N ASP A 100 -8.48 -11.27 -5.70
CA ASP A 100 -7.71 -12.50 -5.59
C ASP A 100 -6.91 -12.72 -6.89
N PRO A 101 -5.65 -13.18 -6.84
CA PRO A 101 -4.87 -13.46 -5.64
C PRO A 101 -4.25 -12.20 -5.04
N VAL A 102 -3.83 -12.29 -3.79
CA VAL A 102 -3.23 -11.18 -3.04
C VAL A 102 -1.80 -11.54 -2.64
N LEU A 103 -0.88 -10.59 -2.77
CA LEU A 103 0.50 -10.81 -2.34
C LEU A 103 0.56 -11.15 -0.85
N PRO A 104 1.46 -12.06 -0.45
CA PRO A 104 1.59 -12.46 0.96
C PRO A 104 1.76 -11.28 1.92
N ALA A 105 2.58 -10.29 1.57
CA ALA A 105 2.79 -9.12 2.43
C ALA A 105 1.51 -8.29 2.61
N ALA A 106 0.59 -8.30 1.64
CA ALA A 106 -0.66 -7.56 1.77
C ALA A 106 -1.54 -8.11 2.89
N TRP A 107 -1.53 -9.43 3.13
CA TRP A 107 -2.24 -10.03 4.26
C TRP A 107 -1.71 -9.51 5.59
N LEU A 108 -0.38 -9.39 5.73
CA LEU A 108 0.25 -8.85 6.92
C LEU A 108 -0.10 -7.38 7.14
N MET A 109 -0.21 -6.61 6.05
CA MET A 109 -0.61 -5.21 6.11
C MET A 109 -2.06 -5.05 6.56
N ILE A 110 -2.96 -5.90 6.07
CA ILE A 110 -4.36 -5.92 6.49
C ILE A 110 -4.45 -6.21 7.99
N GLU A 111 -3.69 -7.20 8.46
CA GLU A 111 -3.65 -7.56 9.88
C GLU A 111 -3.14 -6.39 10.73
N SER A 112 -2.09 -5.71 10.30
CA SER A 112 -1.58 -4.51 10.98
C SER A 112 -2.65 -3.44 11.13
N LEU A 113 -3.41 -3.20 10.07
CA LEU A 113 -4.47 -2.20 10.08
C LEU A 113 -5.62 -2.63 10.99
N GLN A 114 -6.03 -3.88 10.94
CA GLN A 114 -7.06 -4.42 11.82
C GLN A 114 -6.69 -4.25 13.29
N ASN A 115 -5.45 -4.61 13.64
CA ASN A 115 -4.95 -4.47 15.01
C ASN A 115 -4.96 -3.01 15.46
N TYR A 116 -4.51 -2.10 14.62
CA TYR A 116 -4.52 -0.68 14.92
C TYR A 116 -5.93 -0.16 15.18
N LEU A 117 -6.90 -0.53 14.34
CA LEU A 117 -8.27 -0.06 14.46
C LEU A 117 -8.98 -0.64 15.68
N GLN A 118 -8.63 -1.84 16.10
CA GLN A 118 -9.23 -2.49 17.27
C GLN A 118 -8.68 -1.96 18.60
N GLN A 119 -7.54 -1.28 18.58
CA GLN A 119 -6.94 -0.69 19.78
C GLN A 119 -7.49 0.68 20.14
N LYS A 120 -8.39 1.20 19.36
CA LYS A 120 -8.99 2.52 19.57
C LYS A 120 -10.33 2.45 20.27
#